data_ff6ccd14f56536009eaec343084c321b
#
_entry.id   ff6ccd14f56536009eaec343084c321b
#
_cell.length_a   1.000
_cell.length_b   1.000
_cell.length_c   1.000
_cell.angle_alpha   90.00
_cell.angle_beta   90.00
_cell.angle_gamma   90.00
#
_symmetry.space_group_name_H-M   'P 1'
#
loop_
_entity.id
_entity.type
_entity.pdbx_description
1 polymer ?
#
loop_
_entity_poly.entity_id
_entity_poly.type
_entity_poly.pdbx_seq_one_letter_code
_entity_poly.pdbx_strand_id
1 'polypeptide(L)'
;MKTPLFLLLSLLLAGNVAARGELEELEAAIDQDEFDYDESADEKWKEQGTRVPPVSLDALMQMQIDHGPEGVVFYLDRKSIAMNEKDRITRYWLVAKSGGKIASINFEALRCSNRQYKQLAYASAAQSGEIRMIENPRWRRIRGRSMRDYHAEIADTYICAGSTPKTYEGVIASLKGNYDSYNPYSEYNDL
;
A
#
# COMPACT_ATOMS: atom_id res chain seq x y z
N MET A 1 -16.24 -38.81 66.05
CA MET A 1 -16.89 -37.75 65.29
C MET A 1 -16.11 -37.53 64.03
N LYS A 2 -16.61 -38.06 62.86
CA LYS A 2 -15.95 -37.94 61.56
C LYS A 2 -16.81 -37.02 60.71
N THR A 3 -16.40 -35.77 60.53
CA THR A 3 -17.06 -34.76 59.69
C THR A 3 -16.70 -34.99 58.22
N PRO A 4 -17.63 -34.83 57.28
CA PRO A 4 -17.41 -35.22 55.88
C PRO A 4 -16.63 -34.11 55.12
N LEU A 5 -15.44 -34.46 54.66
CA LEU A 5 -14.58 -33.63 53.79
C LEU A 5 -15.02 -33.71 52.30
N PHE A 6 -16.20 -34.23 51.99
CA PHE A 6 -16.61 -34.50 50.60
C PHE A 6 -17.45 -33.41 49.94
N LEU A 7 -17.84 -32.34 50.64
CA LEU A 7 -18.77 -31.34 50.12
C LEU A 7 -18.07 -30.07 49.50
N LEU A 8 -16.75 -29.95 49.63
CA LEU A 8 -16.02 -28.81 49.10
C LEU A 8 -15.35 -29.03 47.73
N LEU A 9 -15.38 -30.28 47.21
CA LEU A 9 -14.73 -30.58 45.93
C LEU A 9 -15.67 -30.46 44.72
N SER A 10 -16.98 -30.43 44.97
CA SER A 10 -17.99 -30.34 43.88
C SER A 10 -18.27 -28.93 43.38
N LEU A 11 -17.88 -27.87 44.12
CA LEU A 11 -18.10 -26.48 43.65
C LEU A 11 -16.97 -25.97 42.73
N LEU A 12 -15.82 -26.61 42.68
CA LEU A 12 -14.73 -26.16 41.80
C LEU A 12 -14.82 -26.70 40.36
N LEU A 13 -15.69 -27.64 40.09
CA LEU A 13 -15.88 -28.22 38.74
C LEU A 13 -16.95 -27.50 37.92
N ALA A 14 -17.88 -26.78 38.55
CA ALA A 14 -18.94 -26.07 37.83
C ALA A 14 -18.47 -24.75 37.15
N GLY A 15 -17.42 -24.12 37.68
CA GLY A 15 -16.91 -22.86 37.11
C GLY A 15 -16.16 -23.02 35.76
N ASN A 16 -15.57 -24.19 35.52
CA ASN A 16 -14.78 -24.41 34.28
C ASN A 16 -15.63 -24.75 33.05
N VAL A 17 -16.88 -25.18 33.22
CA VAL A 17 -17.76 -25.56 32.10
C VAL A 17 -18.38 -24.30 31.47
N ALA A 18 -18.74 -23.30 32.27
CA ALA A 18 -19.34 -22.05 31.77
C ALA A 18 -18.32 -21.22 30.97
N ALA A 19 -17.06 -21.11 31.47
CA ALA A 19 -15.99 -20.40 30.76
C ALA A 19 -15.58 -21.04 29.43
N ARG A 20 -15.76 -22.37 29.31
CA ARG A 20 -15.42 -23.08 28.09
C ARG A 20 -16.50 -22.91 27.01
N GLY A 21 -17.76 -22.78 27.38
CA GLY A 21 -18.86 -22.49 26.45
C GLY A 21 -18.76 -21.09 25.86
N GLU A 22 -18.40 -20.08 26.65
CA GLU A 22 -18.20 -18.73 26.15
C GLU A 22 -17.02 -18.62 25.19
N LEU A 23 -15.94 -19.37 25.36
CA LEU A 23 -14.83 -19.42 24.45
C LEU A 23 -15.18 -20.12 23.14
N GLU A 24 -15.92 -21.21 23.18
CA GLU A 24 -16.39 -21.92 21.97
C GLU A 24 -17.39 -21.08 21.17
N GLU A 25 -18.26 -20.29 21.82
CA GLU A 25 -19.15 -19.34 21.14
C GLU A 25 -18.37 -18.15 20.51
N LEU A 26 -17.30 -17.67 21.18
CA LEU A 26 -16.44 -16.62 20.62
C LEU A 26 -15.62 -17.12 19.43
N GLU A 27 -15.06 -18.33 19.51
CA GLU A 27 -14.34 -18.96 18.40
C GLU A 27 -15.25 -19.22 17.21
N ALA A 28 -16.50 -19.68 17.44
CA ALA A 28 -17.50 -19.87 16.40
C ALA A 28 -17.99 -18.55 15.77
N ALA A 29 -18.01 -17.46 16.53
CA ALA A 29 -18.34 -16.13 16.03
C ALA A 29 -17.20 -15.52 15.19
N ILE A 30 -15.94 -15.82 15.56
CA ILE A 30 -14.76 -15.36 14.79
C ILE A 30 -14.65 -16.12 13.45
N ASP A 31 -14.99 -17.40 13.41
CA ASP A 31 -15.00 -18.20 12.17
C ASP A 31 -16.13 -17.79 11.19
N GLN A 32 -17.19 -17.12 11.68
CA GLN A 32 -18.28 -16.61 10.81
C GLN A 32 -17.95 -15.26 10.15
N ASP A 33 -16.95 -14.55 10.65
CA ASP A 33 -16.38 -13.34 10.03
C ASP A 33 -15.17 -13.67 9.13
N GLU A 34 -14.98 -14.92 8.71
CA GLU A 34 -14.11 -15.23 7.58
C GLU A 34 -14.70 -14.52 6.37
N PHE A 35 -14.18 -13.31 6.16
CA PHE A 35 -14.49 -12.45 5.02
C PHE A 35 -14.28 -13.30 3.78
N ASP A 36 -15.39 -13.79 3.24
CA ASP A 36 -15.42 -14.64 2.05
C ASP A 36 -14.85 -13.79 0.90
N TYR A 37 -13.53 -13.85 0.77
CA TYR A 37 -12.80 -13.16 -0.29
C TYR A 37 -13.22 -13.81 -1.60
N ASP A 38 -14.14 -13.15 -2.29
CA ASP A 38 -14.59 -13.59 -3.61
C ASP A 38 -13.42 -13.49 -4.59
N GLU A 39 -12.65 -14.56 -4.69
CA GLU A 39 -11.58 -14.69 -5.67
C GLU A 39 -12.09 -14.47 -7.10
N SER A 40 -13.39 -14.68 -7.37
CA SER A 40 -13.98 -14.43 -8.68
C SER A 40 -14.10 -12.95 -9.04
N ALA A 41 -14.12 -12.07 -8.04
CA ALA A 41 -14.10 -10.63 -8.26
C ALA A 41 -12.73 -10.16 -8.78
N ASP A 42 -11.64 -10.85 -8.42
CA ASP A 42 -10.30 -10.56 -8.93
C ASP A 42 -10.04 -11.14 -10.33
N GLU A 43 -10.77 -12.18 -10.77
CA GLU A 43 -10.67 -12.72 -12.12
C GLU A 43 -11.12 -11.73 -13.21
N LYS A 44 -11.96 -10.76 -12.86
CA LYS A 44 -12.42 -9.71 -13.80
C LYS A 44 -11.42 -8.57 -13.96
N TRP A 45 -10.48 -8.42 -13.01
CA TRP A 45 -9.47 -7.37 -13.09
C TRP A 45 -8.30 -7.81 -13.96
N LYS A 46 -8.02 -7.06 -15.02
CA LYS A 46 -6.88 -7.29 -15.90
C LYS A 46 -5.98 -6.08 -15.93
N GLU A 47 -4.73 -6.29 -15.55
CA GLU A 47 -3.71 -5.28 -15.72
C GLU A 47 -3.51 -4.95 -17.21
N GLN A 48 -3.48 -3.67 -17.51
CA GLN A 48 -3.24 -3.21 -18.87
C GLN A 48 -1.74 -3.21 -19.18
N GLY A 49 -1.41 -3.44 -20.45
CA GLY A 49 -0.03 -3.36 -20.93
C GLY A 49 0.57 -1.99 -20.62
N THR A 50 1.82 -1.97 -20.19
CA THR A 50 2.52 -0.75 -19.79
C THR A 50 3.63 -0.42 -20.76
N ARG A 51 3.58 0.80 -21.34
CA ARG A 51 4.73 1.39 -22.01
C ARG A 51 5.56 2.14 -20.95
N VAL A 52 6.83 1.78 -20.82
CA VAL A 52 7.77 2.48 -19.92
C VAL A 52 8.29 3.72 -20.65
N PRO A 53 7.99 4.94 -20.16
CA PRO A 53 8.51 6.16 -20.76
C PRO A 53 9.99 6.35 -20.39
N PRO A 54 10.76 7.17 -21.12
CA PRO A 54 12.09 7.59 -20.67
C PRO A 54 11.98 8.37 -19.35
N VAL A 55 12.98 8.24 -18.49
CA VAL A 55 13.04 9.02 -17.24
C VAL A 55 13.47 10.47 -17.54
N SER A 56 12.80 11.42 -16.90
CA SER A 56 13.09 12.87 -17.01
C SER A 56 13.68 13.40 -15.72
N LEU A 57 15.02 13.42 -15.63
CA LEU A 57 15.73 13.89 -14.43
C LEU A 57 15.56 15.40 -14.16
N ASP A 58 15.15 16.17 -15.17
CA ASP A 58 14.80 17.60 -15.10
C ASP A 58 13.38 17.85 -14.54
N ALA A 59 12.58 16.81 -14.44
CA ALA A 59 11.19 16.87 -14.00
C ALA A 59 10.95 16.23 -12.62
N LEU A 60 12.01 16.03 -11.86
CA LEU A 60 11.94 15.42 -10.53
C LEU A 60 11.29 16.37 -9.52
N MET A 61 10.29 15.85 -8.78
CA MET A 61 9.68 16.52 -7.64
C MET A 61 9.99 15.73 -6.37
N GLN A 62 10.53 16.43 -5.36
CA GLN A 62 10.90 15.81 -4.10
C GLN A 62 9.67 15.43 -3.30
N MET A 63 9.74 14.26 -2.65
CA MET A 63 8.77 13.80 -1.66
C MET A 63 9.35 13.93 -0.26
N GLN A 64 8.49 14.24 0.71
CA GLN A 64 8.82 14.11 2.13
C GLN A 64 8.45 12.71 2.58
N ILE A 65 9.46 11.91 2.92
CA ILE A 65 9.32 10.53 3.39
C ILE A 65 10.00 10.42 4.74
N ASP A 66 9.21 10.29 5.80
CA ASP A 66 9.70 10.28 7.18
C ASP A 66 10.18 8.88 7.62
N HIS A 67 9.62 7.83 7.03
CA HIS A 67 9.90 6.43 7.40
C HIS A 67 10.75 5.70 6.35
N GLY A 68 11.54 6.43 5.58
CA GLY A 68 12.48 5.88 4.61
C GLY A 68 13.84 5.48 5.20
N PRO A 69 14.74 4.93 4.36
CA PRO A 69 16.13 4.71 4.74
C PRO A 69 16.84 6.04 5.07
N GLU A 70 17.68 6.03 6.10
CA GLU A 70 18.42 7.21 6.54
C GLU A 70 19.30 7.77 5.41
N GLY A 71 19.29 9.09 5.24
CA GLY A 71 20.07 9.78 4.23
C GLY A 71 19.61 9.59 2.80
N VAL A 72 18.44 8.98 2.58
CA VAL A 72 17.85 8.81 1.25
C VAL A 72 16.70 9.80 1.05
N VAL A 73 16.74 10.51 -0.07
CA VAL A 73 15.69 11.43 -0.51
C VAL A 73 15.01 10.87 -1.75
N PHE A 74 13.69 10.83 -1.75
CA PHE A 74 12.89 10.29 -2.84
C PHE A 74 12.29 11.39 -3.71
N TYR A 75 12.20 11.11 -5.00
CA TYR A 75 11.63 11.99 -6.01
C TYR A 75 10.73 11.22 -6.95
N LEU A 76 9.63 11.84 -7.39
CA LEU A 76 8.82 11.39 -8.52
C LEU A 76 9.18 12.19 -9.78
N ASP A 77 9.34 11.49 -10.90
CA ASP A 77 9.38 12.15 -12.21
C ASP A 77 7.95 12.49 -12.63
N ARG A 78 7.58 13.77 -12.55
CA ARG A 78 6.22 14.24 -12.85
C ARG A 78 5.76 13.96 -14.28
N LYS A 79 6.69 13.84 -15.25
CA LYS A 79 6.36 13.55 -16.65
C LYS A 79 6.01 12.06 -16.87
N SER A 80 6.37 11.20 -15.94
CA SER A 80 6.12 9.77 -16.03
C SER A 80 4.85 9.33 -15.31
N ILE A 81 4.23 10.19 -14.51
CA ILE A 81 3.04 9.86 -13.75
C ILE A 81 1.88 9.60 -14.70
N ALA A 82 1.38 8.37 -14.70
CA ALA A 82 0.26 7.95 -15.53
C ALA A 82 -0.70 7.07 -14.71
N MET A 83 -1.95 7.51 -14.60
CA MET A 83 -3.04 6.72 -14.07
C MET A 83 -3.84 6.13 -15.23
N ASN A 84 -4.10 4.84 -15.18
CA ASN A 84 -4.93 4.16 -16.17
C ASN A 84 -6.30 3.84 -15.55
N GLU A 85 -7.36 4.37 -16.15
CA GLU A 85 -8.74 4.23 -15.66
C GLU A 85 -9.25 2.79 -15.69
N LYS A 86 -8.78 1.97 -16.64
CA LYS A 86 -9.26 0.59 -16.82
C LYS A 86 -8.75 -0.35 -15.74
N ASP A 87 -7.47 -0.24 -15.36
CA ASP A 87 -6.87 -1.08 -14.34
C ASP A 87 -6.66 -0.37 -13.01
N ARG A 88 -6.92 0.94 -12.95
CA ARG A 88 -6.80 1.80 -11.77
C ARG A 88 -5.43 1.71 -11.10
N ILE A 89 -4.39 1.60 -11.93
CA ILE A 89 -2.99 1.58 -11.50
C ILE A 89 -2.34 2.91 -11.87
N THR A 90 -1.62 3.49 -10.91
CA THR A 90 -0.71 4.60 -11.15
C THR A 90 0.69 4.07 -11.40
N ARG A 91 1.32 4.53 -12.48
CA ARG A 91 2.68 4.17 -12.87
C ARG A 91 3.55 5.42 -12.88
N TYR A 92 4.79 5.30 -12.42
CA TYR A 92 5.70 6.44 -12.29
C TYR A 92 7.16 6.01 -12.16
N TRP A 93 8.08 6.90 -12.52
CA TRP A 93 9.47 6.76 -12.14
C TRP A 93 9.71 7.29 -10.73
N LEU A 94 10.27 6.45 -9.88
CA LEU A 94 10.76 6.76 -8.55
C LEU A 94 12.28 6.85 -8.58
N VAL A 95 12.81 8.00 -8.18
CA VAL A 95 14.26 8.23 -8.08
C VAL A 95 14.63 8.40 -6.62
N ALA A 96 15.58 7.60 -6.15
CA ALA A 96 16.17 7.77 -4.82
C ALA A 96 17.58 8.34 -4.94
N LYS A 97 17.88 9.34 -4.11
CA LYS A 97 19.22 9.94 -4.00
C LYS A 97 19.77 9.76 -2.59
N SER A 98 21.06 9.47 -2.48
CA SER A 98 21.79 9.40 -1.22
C SER A 98 23.08 10.23 -1.35
N GLY A 99 23.34 11.11 -0.39
CA GLY A 99 24.47 12.03 -0.46
C GLY A 99 24.48 12.91 -1.73
N GLY A 100 23.30 13.28 -2.24
CA GLY A 100 23.15 14.08 -3.46
C GLY A 100 23.32 13.30 -4.78
N LYS A 101 23.73 12.03 -4.73
CA LYS A 101 23.91 11.17 -5.92
C LYS A 101 22.71 10.26 -6.10
N ILE A 102 22.39 9.93 -7.36
CA ILE A 102 21.35 8.97 -7.68
C ILE A 102 21.79 7.58 -7.18
N ALA A 103 20.98 7.01 -6.29
CA ALA A 103 21.17 5.66 -5.74
C ALA A 103 20.33 4.62 -6.52
N SER A 104 19.11 4.98 -6.94
CA SER A 104 18.28 4.10 -7.75
C SER A 104 17.28 4.89 -8.59
N ILE A 105 16.87 4.30 -9.72
CA ILE A 105 15.83 4.80 -10.61
C ILE A 105 14.94 3.60 -10.96
N ASN A 106 13.72 3.59 -10.44
CA ASN A 106 12.79 2.47 -10.60
C ASN A 106 11.48 2.94 -11.23
N PHE A 107 11.01 2.22 -12.25
CA PHE A 107 9.67 2.41 -12.77
C PHE A 107 8.72 1.47 -12.05
N GLU A 108 7.77 2.04 -11.36
CA GLU A 108 6.86 1.32 -10.47
C GLU A 108 5.41 1.46 -10.90
N ALA A 109 4.63 0.46 -10.54
CA ALA A 109 3.18 0.45 -10.60
C ALA A 109 2.64 0.33 -9.18
N LEU A 110 1.64 1.15 -8.82
CA LEU A 110 1.00 1.16 -7.52
C LEU A 110 -0.51 0.97 -7.70
N ARG A 111 -1.07 0.00 -6.97
CA ARG A 111 -2.49 -0.33 -6.92
C ARG A 111 -3.04 0.04 -5.55
N CYS A 112 -3.90 1.07 -5.51
CA CYS A 112 -4.43 1.61 -4.26
C CYS A 112 -5.41 0.65 -3.58
N SER A 113 -6.31 0.00 -4.34
CA SER A 113 -7.36 -0.88 -3.81
C SER A 113 -6.83 -2.01 -2.93
N ASN A 114 -5.73 -2.62 -3.33
CA ASN A 114 -5.13 -3.77 -2.63
C ASN A 114 -3.86 -3.40 -1.86
N ARG A 115 -3.49 -2.10 -1.85
CA ARG A 115 -2.25 -1.60 -1.23
C ARG A 115 -1.03 -2.42 -1.66
N GLN A 116 -0.81 -2.45 -2.98
CA GLN A 116 0.27 -3.20 -3.58
C GLN A 116 1.08 -2.32 -4.53
N TYR A 117 2.36 -2.63 -4.65
CA TYR A 117 3.24 -2.06 -5.66
C TYR A 117 4.02 -3.16 -6.36
N LYS A 118 4.54 -2.85 -7.54
CA LYS A 118 5.53 -3.68 -8.23
C LYS A 118 6.49 -2.83 -9.03
N GLN A 119 7.71 -3.27 -9.11
CA GLN A 119 8.73 -2.68 -9.96
C GLN A 119 8.65 -3.33 -11.36
N LEU A 120 8.52 -2.49 -12.38
CA LEU A 120 8.37 -2.92 -13.78
C LEU A 120 9.68 -2.82 -14.55
N ALA A 121 10.48 -1.79 -14.23
CA ALA A 121 11.76 -1.54 -14.86
C ALA A 121 12.68 -0.77 -13.91
N TYR A 122 13.95 -0.69 -14.27
CA TYR A 122 14.91 0.20 -13.63
C TYR A 122 15.80 0.85 -14.68
N ALA A 123 16.40 1.98 -14.33
CA ALA A 123 17.34 2.67 -15.19
C ALA A 123 18.68 2.89 -14.48
N SER A 124 19.76 2.88 -15.25
CA SER A 124 21.10 3.14 -14.74
C SER A 124 21.39 4.64 -14.75
N ALA A 125 21.82 5.18 -13.62
CA ALA A 125 22.31 6.57 -13.53
C ALA A 125 23.62 6.77 -14.30
N ALA A 126 24.45 5.73 -14.42
CA ALA A 126 25.77 5.76 -15.02
C ALA A 126 25.76 5.56 -16.55
N GLN A 127 24.74 4.93 -17.12
CA GLN A 127 24.68 4.54 -18.52
C GLN A 127 23.56 5.30 -19.27
N SER A 128 23.60 6.63 -19.25
CA SER A 128 22.73 7.48 -20.08
C SER A 128 21.24 7.13 -20.04
N GLY A 129 20.75 6.54 -18.93
CA GLY A 129 19.35 6.21 -18.77
C GLY A 129 18.91 4.90 -19.48
N GLU A 130 19.84 3.96 -19.74
CA GLU A 130 19.45 2.64 -20.25
C GLU A 130 18.38 2.02 -19.35
N ILE A 131 17.21 1.74 -19.94
CA ILE A 131 16.07 1.15 -19.26
C ILE A 131 16.12 -0.36 -19.40
N ARG A 132 16.05 -1.07 -18.27
CA ARG A 132 15.97 -2.52 -18.23
C ARG A 132 14.65 -2.95 -17.64
N MET A 133 13.92 -3.76 -18.38
CA MET A 133 12.67 -4.34 -17.94
C MET A 133 12.92 -5.46 -16.93
N ILE A 134 12.03 -5.57 -15.94
CA ILE A 134 12.04 -6.70 -15.01
C ILE A 134 11.25 -7.84 -15.63
N GLU A 135 11.90 -9.00 -15.74
CA GLU A 135 11.23 -10.24 -16.12
C GLU A 135 10.32 -10.68 -14.96
N ASN A 136 9.04 -11.00 -15.27
CA ASN A 136 8.07 -11.48 -14.28
C ASN A 136 7.90 -10.58 -13.03
N PRO A 137 7.54 -9.29 -13.18
CA PRO A 137 7.35 -8.39 -12.07
C PRO A 137 6.19 -8.87 -11.19
N ARG A 138 6.42 -8.95 -9.89
CA ARG A 138 5.42 -9.45 -8.92
C ARG A 138 4.87 -8.33 -8.06
N TRP A 139 3.57 -8.36 -7.79
CA TRP A 139 2.94 -7.51 -6.81
C TRP A 139 3.45 -7.81 -5.41
N ARG A 140 3.80 -6.76 -4.67
CA ARG A 140 4.26 -6.80 -3.29
C ARG A 140 3.30 -6.00 -2.44
N ARG A 141 2.92 -6.52 -1.30
CA ARG A 141 2.05 -5.82 -0.36
C ARG A 141 2.80 -4.64 0.26
N ILE A 142 2.18 -3.46 0.27
CA ILE A 142 2.65 -2.29 0.99
C ILE A 142 2.37 -2.52 2.47
N ARG A 143 3.42 -2.56 3.28
CA ARG A 143 3.33 -2.68 4.73
C ARG A 143 2.97 -1.32 5.34
N GLY A 144 2.52 -1.30 6.59
CA GLY A 144 2.20 -0.04 7.26
C GLY A 144 3.44 0.81 7.56
N ARG A 145 3.23 2.12 7.81
CA ARG A 145 4.31 3.07 8.18
C ARG A 145 5.16 2.59 9.36
N SER A 146 4.55 1.89 10.32
CA SER A 146 5.24 1.28 11.46
C SER A 146 6.33 0.28 11.08
N MET A 147 6.29 -0.27 9.87
CA MET A 147 7.28 -1.21 9.33
C MET A 147 8.37 -0.53 8.50
N ARG A 148 8.47 0.81 8.53
CA ARG A 148 9.41 1.63 7.74
C ARG A 148 9.34 1.34 6.24
N ASP A 149 8.14 1.07 5.74
CA ASP A 149 7.89 0.89 4.32
C ASP A 149 7.56 2.25 3.69
N TYR A 150 8.52 2.86 3.04
CA TYR A 150 8.35 4.16 2.38
C TYR A 150 7.25 4.14 1.31
N HIS A 151 6.92 2.98 0.74
CA HIS A 151 5.79 2.86 -0.18
C HIS A 151 4.45 3.15 0.49
N ALA A 152 4.33 2.97 1.82
CA ALA A 152 3.13 3.37 2.55
C ALA A 152 2.93 4.89 2.50
N GLU A 153 4.00 5.67 2.67
CA GLU A 153 3.91 7.12 2.58
C GLU A 153 3.71 7.58 1.14
N ILE A 154 4.37 6.95 0.16
CA ILE A 154 4.13 7.22 -1.26
C ILE A 154 2.66 7.00 -1.59
N ALA A 155 2.10 5.86 -1.18
CA ALA A 155 0.70 5.54 -1.42
C ALA A 155 -0.23 6.54 -0.73
N ASP A 156 -0.12 6.68 0.60
CA ASP A 156 -1.09 7.40 1.42
C ASP A 156 -1.03 8.92 1.23
N THR A 157 0.17 9.46 0.99
CA THR A 157 0.36 10.90 0.90
C THR A 157 0.25 11.40 -0.55
N TYR A 158 0.83 10.68 -1.51
CA TYR A 158 1.01 11.21 -2.86
C TYR A 158 0.10 10.59 -3.91
N ILE A 159 -0.07 9.27 -3.92
CA ILE A 159 -0.67 8.55 -5.05
C ILE A 159 -2.14 8.20 -4.83
N CYS A 160 -2.52 7.81 -3.62
CA CYS A 160 -3.86 7.28 -3.35
C CYS A 160 -4.75 8.27 -2.58
N ALA A 161 -6.04 8.24 -2.90
CA ALA A 161 -7.12 8.79 -2.09
C ALA A 161 -7.95 7.60 -1.59
N GLY A 162 -7.57 7.06 -0.41
CA GLY A 162 -8.11 5.80 0.09
C GLY A 162 -7.78 4.63 -0.84
N SER A 163 -8.79 3.93 -1.34
CA SER A 163 -8.65 2.78 -2.25
C SER A 163 -8.55 3.16 -3.73
N THR A 164 -8.61 4.45 -4.08
CA THR A 164 -8.58 4.93 -5.46
C THR A 164 -7.30 5.70 -5.75
N PRO A 165 -6.76 5.63 -6.98
CA PRO A 165 -5.66 6.51 -7.36
C PRO A 165 -6.16 7.96 -7.48
N LYS A 166 -5.30 8.91 -7.10
CA LYS A 166 -5.52 10.34 -7.38
C LYS A 166 -5.36 10.60 -8.88
N THR A 167 -6.00 11.68 -9.36
CA THR A 167 -5.72 12.21 -10.70
C THR A 167 -4.28 12.73 -10.77
N TYR A 168 -3.79 13.00 -11.98
CA TYR A 168 -2.48 13.61 -12.18
C TYR A 168 -2.34 14.92 -11.39
N GLU A 169 -3.35 15.80 -11.47
CA GLU A 169 -3.40 17.08 -10.76
C GLU A 169 -3.37 16.90 -9.25
N GLY A 170 -4.08 15.88 -8.74
CA GLY A 170 -4.09 15.52 -7.32
C GLY A 170 -2.72 15.04 -6.82
N VAL A 171 -2.00 14.25 -7.62
CA VAL A 171 -0.62 13.85 -7.31
C VAL A 171 0.31 15.07 -7.29
N ILE A 172 0.22 15.95 -8.31
CA ILE A 172 1.03 17.17 -8.39
C ILE A 172 0.74 18.11 -7.22
N ALA A 173 -0.53 18.28 -6.83
CA ALA A 173 -0.92 19.08 -5.66
C ALA A 173 -0.28 18.53 -4.37
N SER A 174 -0.35 17.21 -4.18
CA SER A 174 0.29 16.55 -3.05
C SER A 174 1.81 16.75 -3.04
N LEU A 175 2.48 16.65 -4.18
CA LEU A 175 3.92 16.88 -4.30
C LEU A 175 4.34 18.34 -4.01
N LYS A 176 3.42 19.30 -4.19
CA LYS A 176 3.63 20.70 -3.83
C LYS A 176 3.32 21.02 -2.36
N GLY A 177 2.93 20.04 -1.57
CA GLY A 177 2.56 20.22 -0.16
C GLY A 177 1.13 20.72 0.05
N ASN A 178 0.31 20.77 -0.99
CA ASN A 178 -1.09 21.20 -0.92
C ASN A 178 -2.01 20.00 -0.64
N TYR A 179 -1.78 19.32 0.48
CA TYR A 179 -2.52 18.09 0.84
C TYR A 179 -4.01 18.34 1.06
N ASP A 180 -4.39 19.51 1.58
CA ASP A 180 -5.77 19.87 1.93
C ASP A 180 -6.60 20.35 0.72
N SER A 181 -5.97 20.63 -0.42
CA SER A 181 -6.67 21.13 -1.60
C SER A 181 -7.28 20.04 -2.48
N TYR A 182 -6.89 18.78 -2.27
CA TYR A 182 -7.42 17.66 -3.03
C TYR A 182 -8.57 17.01 -2.29
N ASN A 183 -9.80 17.43 -2.58
CA ASN A 183 -11.03 16.73 -2.19
C ASN A 183 -11.50 15.87 -3.38
N PRO A 184 -11.37 14.52 -3.34
CA PRO A 184 -11.81 13.66 -4.44
C PRO A 184 -13.32 13.65 -4.65
N TYR A 185 -14.09 14.28 -3.75
CA TYR A 185 -15.56 14.36 -3.80
C TYR A 185 -16.07 15.75 -4.20
N SER A 186 -15.19 16.71 -4.52
CA SER A 186 -15.62 18.08 -4.90
C SER A 186 -16.39 18.12 -6.21
N GLU A 187 -16.15 17.19 -7.12
CA GLU A 187 -16.86 17.11 -8.42
C GLU A 187 -18.30 16.58 -8.28
N TYR A 188 -18.69 16.03 -7.13
CA TYR A 188 -20.06 15.51 -6.91
C TYR A 188 -21.04 16.54 -6.36
N ASN A 189 -20.57 17.73 -5.98
CA ASN A 189 -21.43 18.76 -5.36
C ASN A 189 -21.95 19.83 -6.35
N ASP A 190 -21.58 19.75 -7.62
CA ASP A 190 -21.98 20.70 -8.66
C ASP A 190 -23.03 20.14 -9.66
N LEU A 191 -23.77 19.08 -9.28
CA LEU A 191 -24.88 18.51 -10.07
C LEU A 191 -26.22 18.73 -9.39
#